data_07493fd001502adb695ff40102edbef8
#
_entry.id   07493fd001502adb695ff40102edbef8
#
_cell.length_a   1.000
_cell.length_b   1.000
_cell.length_c   1.000
_cell.angle_alpha   90.00
_cell.angle_beta   90.00
_cell.angle_gamma   90.00
#
_symmetry.space_group_name_H-M   'P 1'
#
loop_
_entity.id
_entity.type
_entity.pdbx_description
1 polymer ?
#
loop_
_entity_poly.entity_id
_entity_poly.type
_entity_poly.pdbx_seq_one_letter_code
_entity_poly.pdbx_strand_id
1 'polypeptide(L)'
;MRYQPLGRTGIEVSAICLGTMTWGEQNTPKEGFAQMDHALAGGINFFDTAEMYPVDVRAETYGHTEVIIGDWLTERRCRDQIILASKVCGPGQSHIRGGDCRFTRETIHTACEGSLKRLRTDYIDLYQLHWPDRGWTDFKDLGQTQVIKDVGSDREETVAALDELIQAGKIRAWGISNESAWGVMDFVARADTGRVSRPASIQNAYSLLNRKFEFALAEIALREHVGLLAYAPIAAGVLSGKYLDGARPPGARNTLWPSNTRYFSNQAQSATRAYVQLAGELGLSPEVLAHAFVLSRPFLTASIVGATRIEHLDQAFAALDYTISDELASRLEELHREYLVPAP
;
A
#
# COMPACT_ATOMS: atom_id res chain seq x y z
N MET A 1 -11.87 16.22 2.65
CA MET A 1 -10.71 15.31 2.86
C MET A 1 -10.17 15.51 4.28
N ARG A 2 -9.75 14.44 4.95
CA ARG A 2 -9.02 14.52 6.23
C ARG A 2 -7.53 14.34 5.96
N TYR A 3 -6.68 15.04 6.73
CA TYR A 3 -5.23 14.91 6.66
C TYR A 3 -4.69 14.38 7.98
N GLN A 4 -3.58 13.65 7.93
CA GLN A 4 -2.98 13.00 9.08
C GLN A 4 -1.44 13.08 8.99
N PRO A 5 -0.75 13.10 10.13
CA PRO A 5 0.70 13.10 10.14
C PRO A 5 1.27 11.77 9.62
N LEU A 6 2.28 11.85 8.79
CA LEU A 6 3.09 10.71 8.36
C LEU A 6 4.16 10.44 9.42
N GLY A 7 3.83 9.59 10.38
CA GLY A 7 4.73 9.31 11.49
C GLY A 7 5.14 10.57 12.26
N ARG A 8 6.44 10.70 12.52
CA ARG A 8 7.04 11.86 13.23
C ARG A 8 7.76 12.83 12.28
N THR A 9 7.43 12.82 10.98
CA THR A 9 8.17 13.55 9.94
C THR A 9 7.78 15.02 9.79
N GLY A 10 6.64 15.43 10.33
CA GLY A 10 6.03 16.74 10.07
C GLY A 10 5.35 16.85 8.69
N ILE A 11 5.31 15.77 7.91
CA ILE A 11 4.59 15.70 6.63
C ILE A 11 3.13 15.31 6.92
N GLU A 12 2.18 16.05 6.34
CA GLU A 12 0.75 15.72 6.41
C GLU A 12 0.27 15.10 5.11
N VAL A 13 -0.42 13.97 5.20
CA VAL A 13 -0.95 13.21 4.07
C VAL A 13 -2.46 13.07 4.16
N SER A 14 -3.13 13.04 3.01
CA SER A 14 -4.57 12.75 2.96
C SER A 14 -4.87 11.33 3.43
N ALA A 15 -5.98 11.14 4.13
CA ALA A 15 -6.43 9.83 4.64
C ALA A 15 -6.70 8.81 3.53
N ILE A 16 -6.87 9.28 2.28
CA ILE A 16 -6.87 8.46 1.08
C ILE A 16 -5.58 8.75 0.32
N CYS A 17 -4.89 7.68 -0.08
CA CYS A 17 -3.71 7.72 -0.93
C CYS A 17 -4.07 7.15 -2.31
N LEU A 18 -3.65 7.80 -3.40
CA LEU A 18 -3.83 7.27 -4.75
C LEU A 18 -2.78 6.21 -5.06
N GLY A 19 -3.21 4.96 -5.18
CA GLY A 19 -2.38 3.84 -5.61
C GLY A 19 -2.34 3.73 -7.13
N THR A 20 -1.16 3.51 -7.70
CA THR A 20 -0.91 3.69 -9.14
C THR A 20 -0.52 2.43 -9.89
N MET A 21 -0.50 1.26 -9.24
CA MET A 21 0.12 0.03 -9.72
C MET A 21 -0.45 -0.57 -11.02
N THR A 22 -1.53 -0.03 -11.57
CA THR A 22 -2.17 -0.54 -12.79
C THR A 22 -1.82 0.28 -14.03
N TRP A 23 -1.14 1.42 -13.88
CA TRP A 23 -0.87 2.34 -14.99
C TRP A 23 0.34 1.89 -15.80
N GLY A 24 0.11 1.72 -17.10
CA GLY A 24 1.09 1.17 -18.03
C GLY A 24 0.86 -0.30 -18.42
N GLU A 25 -0.13 -0.95 -17.76
CA GLU A 25 -0.63 -2.29 -18.12
C GLU A 25 -2.16 -2.26 -18.25
N GLN A 26 -2.91 -2.35 -17.15
CA GLN A 26 -4.38 -2.33 -17.19
C GLN A 26 -4.94 -0.96 -17.60
N ASN A 27 -4.30 0.11 -17.16
CA ASN A 27 -4.69 1.48 -17.49
C ASN A 27 -3.66 2.16 -18.39
N THR A 28 -4.16 2.95 -19.33
CA THR A 28 -3.35 3.79 -20.21
C THR A 28 -2.78 5.02 -19.45
N PRO A 29 -1.72 5.68 -19.97
CA PRO A 29 -1.24 6.93 -19.41
C PRO A 29 -2.33 8.01 -19.29
N LYS A 30 -3.22 8.11 -20.30
CA LYS A 30 -4.33 9.09 -20.29
C LYS A 30 -5.32 8.84 -19.15
N GLU A 31 -5.65 7.57 -18.86
CA GLU A 31 -6.50 7.21 -17.72
C GLU A 31 -5.79 7.50 -16.39
N GLY A 32 -4.48 7.24 -16.30
CA GLY A 32 -3.66 7.61 -15.15
C GLY A 32 -3.68 9.12 -14.88
N PHE A 33 -3.52 9.94 -15.93
CA PHE A 33 -3.62 11.39 -15.83
C PHE A 33 -4.98 11.85 -15.31
N ALA A 34 -6.08 11.30 -15.86
CA ALA A 34 -7.42 11.62 -15.42
C ALA A 34 -7.66 11.24 -13.94
N GLN A 35 -7.12 10.11 -13.49
CA GLN A 35 -7.19 9.69 -12.09
C GLN A 35 -6.39 10.61 -11.17
N MET A 36 -5.18 11.05 -11.57
CA MET A 36 -4.36 11.99 -10.80
C MET A 36 -5.04 13.36 -10.70
N ASP A 37 -5.56 13.88 -11.83
CA ASP A 37 -6.29 15.15 -11.86
C ASP A 37 -7.54 15.10 -10.96
N HIS A 38 -8.31 14.02 -11.01
CA HIS A 38 -9.51 13.82 -10.18
C HIS A 38 -9.16 13.67 -8.68
N ALA A 39 -8.12 12.90 -8.38
CA ALA A 39 -7.64 12.71 -7.02
C ALA A 39 -7.19 14.03 -6.39
N LEU A 40 -6.38 14.81 -7.11
CA LEU A 40 -5.89 16.10 -6.64
C LEU A 40 -7.06 17.09 -6.44
N ALA A 41 -7.99 17.16 -7.38
CA ALA A 41 -9.20 17.98 -7.26
C ALA A 41 -10.08 17.58 -6.06
N GLY A 42 -10.12 16.29 -5.71
CA GLY A 42 -10.80 15.76 -4.52
C GLY A 42 -10.03 15.96 -3.21
N GLY A 43 -8.84 16.59 -3.25
CA GLY A 43 -8.02 16.88 -2.08
C GLY A 43 -7.09 15.72 -1.67
N ILE A 44 -6.90 14.70 -2.50
CA ILE A 44 -5.84 13.70 -2.29
C ILE A 44 -4.51 14.36 -2.63
N ASN A 45 -3.64 14.50 -1.62
CA ASN A 45 -2.27 14.97 -1.81
C ASN A 45 -1.23 13.83 -1.78
N PHE A 46 -1.63 12.60 -1.49
CA PHE A 46 -0.72 11.48 -1.27
C PHE A 46 -0.85 10.45 -2.41
N PHE A 47 0.25 10.22 -3.13
CA PHE A 47 0.33 9.32 -4.28
C PHE A 47 1.38 8.25 -4.02
N ASP A 48 1.05 6.98 -4.25
CA ASP A 48 1.92 5.82 -3.99
C ASP A 48 2.23 5.06 -5.28
N THR A 49 3.50 4.92 -5.59
CA THR A 49 4.04 4.14 -6.70
C THR A 49 5.17 3.21 -6.24
N ALA A 50 5.87 2.56 -7.15
CA ALA A 50 7.08 1.76 -6.90
C ALA A 50 7.90 1.59 -8.17
N GLU A 51 9.23 1.35 -8.03
CA GLU A 51 10.10 1.11 -9.18
C GLU A 51 9.66 -0.10 -10.03
N MET A 52 9.08 -1.11 -9.40
CA MET A 52 8.66 -2.33 -10.10
C MET A 52 7.33 -2.20 -10.85
N TYR A 53 6.55 -1.15 -10.61
CA TYR A 53 5.23 -1.02 -11.24
C TYR A 53 5.30 -0.69 -12.73
N PRO A 54 4.33 -1.15 -13.52
CA PRO A 54 3.03 -1.73 -13.18
C PRO A 54 3.07 -3.21 -12.79
N VAL A 55 1.95 -3.70 -12.24
CA VAL A 55 1.67 -5.12 -11.99
C VAL A 55 0.63 -5.59 -13.02
N ASP A 56 0.88 -6.68 -13.74
CA ASP A 56 1.86 -7.75 -13.58
C ASP A 56 3.27 -7.28 -13.97
N VAL A 57 4.28 -7.62 -13.12
CA VAL A 57 5.65 -7.12 -13.31
C VAL A 57 6.36 -7.84 -14.44
N ARG A 58 6.84 -7.08 -15.45
CA ARG A 58 7.53 -7.58 -16.63
C ARG A 58 8.79 -6.77 -16.91
N ALA A 59 9.76 -7.40 -17.55
CA ALA A 59 11.01 -6.73 -17.92
C ALA A 59 10.81 -5.50 -18.82
N GLU A 60 9.79 -5.58 -19.70
CA GLU A 60 9.49 -4.56 -20.70
C GLU A 60 8.76 -3.35 -20.12
N THR A 61 8.07 -3.51 -18.98
CA THR A 61 7.16 -2.49 -18.46
C THR A 61 7.51 -1.99 -17.05
N TYR A 62 8.44 -2.64 -16.33
CA TYR A 62 8.80 -2.17 -14.99
C TYR A 62 9.30 -0.71 -15.02
N GLY A 63 8.85 0.08 -14.07
CA GLY A 63 9.16 1.51 -14.00
C GLY A 63 8.25 2.41 -14.84
N HIS A 64 7.41 1.86 -15.73
CA HIS A 64 6.53 2.67 -16.58
C HIS A 64 5.53 3.50 -15.77
N THR A 65 5.05 3.00 -14.63
CA THR A 65 4.14 3.78 -13.77
C THR A 65 4.82 5.05 -13.24
N GLU A 66 6.08 4.98 -12.84
CA GLU A 66 6.85 6.17 -12.43
C GLU A 66 7.07 7.14 -13.60
N VAL A 67 7.29 6.63 -14.83
CA VAL A 67 7.37 7.48 -16.03
C VAL A 67 6.06 8.23 -16.28
N ILE A 68 4.92 7.55 -16.20
CA ILE A 68 3.59 8.16 -16.37
C ILE A 68 3.37 9.28 -15.34
N ILE A 69 3.74 9.06 -14.07
CA ILE A 69 3.66 10.08 -13.03
C ILE A 69 4.60 11.25 -13.34
N GLY A 70 5.84 10.97 -13.75
CA GLY A 70 6.83 12.00 -14.13
C GLY A 70 6.36 12.88 -15.31
N ASP A 71 5.72 12.28 -16.31
CA ASP A 71 5.12 12.99 -17.43
C ASP A 71 3.99 13.91 -16.96
N TRP A 72 3.09 13.42 -16.10
CA TRP A 72 2.01 14.20 -15.51
C TRP A 72 2.53 15.37 -14.66
N LEU A 73 3.51 15.11 -13.78
CA LEU A 73 4.15 16.16 -12.97
C LEU A 73 4.76 17.28 -13.82
N THR A 74 5.41 16.89 -14.92
CA THR A 74 6.02 17.84 -15.87
C THR A 74 4.94 18.67 -16.58
N GLU A 75 3.85 18.05 -17.01
CA GLU A 75 2.76 18.71 -17.73
C GLU A 75 1.94 19.63 -16.83
N ARG A 76 1.59 19.18 -15.61
CA ARG A 76 0.77 19.93 -14.65
C ARG A 76 1.57 20.92 -13.81
N ARG A 77 2.89 20.76 -13.67
CA ARG A 77 3.77 21.58 -12.83
C ARG A 77 3.29 21.70 -11.38
N CYS A 78 2.88 20.57 -10.80
CA CYS A 78 2.21 20.48 -9.50
C CYS A 78 2.98 19.62 -8.49
N ARG A 79 4.31 19.44 -8.66
CA ARG A 79 5.11 18.60 -7.76
C ARG A 79 5.00 18.98 -6.28
N ASP A 80 4.91 20.25 -6.00
CA ASP A 80 4.78 20.83 -4.67
C ASP A 80 3.38 20.65 -4.03
N GLN A 81 2.39 20.25 -4.82
CA GLN A 81 1.03 20.01 -4.33
C GLN A 81 0.81 18.58 -3.86
N ILE A 82 1.75 17.66 -4.11
CA ILE A 82 1.63 16.25 -3.75
C ILE A 82 2.75 15.78 -2.85
N ILE A 83 2.42 14.79 -2.02
CA ILE A 83 3.34 13.94 -1.28
C ILE A 83 3.50 12.65 -2.09
N LEU A 84 4.68 12.43 -2.63
CA LEU A 84 4.96 11.32 -3.54
C LEU A 84 5.72 10.22 -2.81
N ALA A 85 5.13 9.03 -2.78
CA ALA A 85 5.78 7.83 -2.27
C ALA A 85 6.23 6.93 -3.41
N SER A 86 7.45 6.38 -3.33
CA SER A 86 7.92 5.29 -4.17
C SER A 86 8.60 4.21 -3.32
N LYS A 87 9.02 3.10 -3.95
CA LYS A 87 9.55 1.94 -3.23
C LYS A 87 10.73 1.31 -3.97
N VAL A 88 11.78 0.95 -3.21
CA VAL A 88 12.82 0.05 -3.72
C VAL A 88 12.32 -1.39 -3.70
N CYS A 89 12.49 -2.09 -4.81
CA CYS A 89 12.10 -3.49 -4.96
C CYS A 89 12.97 -4.40 -4.08
N GLY A 90 12.34 -5.31 -3.34
CA GLY A 90 13.03 -6.39 -2.62
C GLY A 90 13.40 -7.57 -3.52
N PRO A 91 14.04 -8.63 -2.97
CA PRO A 91 14.51 -9.78 -3.73
C PRO A 91 13.38 -10.57 -4.41
N GLY A 92 13.74 -11.34 -5.44
CA GLY A 92 12.81 -12.23 -6.17
C GLY A 92 12.39 -11.73 -7.56
N GLN A 93 12.83 -10.54 -8.00
CA GLN A 93 12.53 -9.95 -9.30
C GLN A 93 13.80 -9.96 -10.18
N SER A 94 13.99 -11.04 -10.97
CA SER A 94 15.22 -11.28 -11.72
C SER A 94 15.52 -10.24 -12.81
N HIS A 95 14.53 -9.50 -13.28
CA HIS A 95 14.66 -8.50 -14.34
C HIS A 95 14.86 -7.07 -13.83
N ILE A 96 14.69 -6.82 -12.53
CA ILE A 96 14.93 -5.51 -11.94
C ILE A 96 16.40 -5.41 -11.54
N ARG A 97 17.12 -4.41 -12.03
CA ARG A 97 18.54 -4.17 -11.77
C ARG A 97 19.41 -5.43 -11.92
N GLY A 98 19.12 -6.29 -12.94
CA GLY A 98 19.84 -7.54 -13.16
C GLY A 98 19.60 -8.63 -12.10
N GLY A 99 18.52 -8.50 -11.29
CA GLY A 99 18.16 -9.44 -10.22
C GLY A 99 18.76 -9.11 -8.85
N ASP A 100 19.63 -8.12 -8.75
CA ASP A 100 20.16 -7.64 -7.48
C ASP A 100 19.17 -6.67 -6.81
N CYS A 101 18.36 -7.22 -5.92
CA CYS A 101 17.33 -6.50 -5.18
C CYS A 101 17.51 -6.58 -3.66
N ARG A 102 18.71 -6.97 -3.17
CA ARG A 102 19.06 -6.89 -1.75
C ARG A 102 19.19 -5.42 -1.32
N PHE A 103 18.87 -5.12 -0.07
CA PHE A 103 18.94 -3.75 0.46
C PHE A 103 20.35 -3.36 0.88
N THR A 104 21.32 -3.51 -0.02
CA THR A 104 22.64 -2.96 0.16
C THR A 104 22.63 -1.45 -0.13
N ARG A 105 23.65 -0.74 0.35
CA ARG A 105 23.82 0.69 0.07
C ARG A 105 23.78 0.99 -1.43
N GLU A 106 24.52 0.24 -2.23
CA GLU A 106 24.58 0.43 -3.68
C GLU A 106 23.23 0.25 -4.37
N THR A 107 22.49 -0.81 -4.01
CA THR A 107 21.18 -1.09 -4.61
C THR A 107 20.13 -0.06 -4.22
N ILE A 108 20.11 0.41 -2.97
CA ILE A 108 19.19 1.45 -2.50
C ILE A 108 19.45 2.77 -3.24
N HIS A 109 20.70 3.20 -3.33
CA HIS A 109 21.08 4.43 -4.04
C HIS A 109 20.74 4.34 -5.53
N THR A 110 21.12 3.25 -6.20
CA THR A 110 20.85 3.02 -7.63
C THR A 110 19.34 3.01 -7.92
N ALA A 111 18.55 2.35 -7.08
CA ALA A 111 17.08 2.31 -7.22
C ALA A 111 16.46 3.70 -7.04
N CYS A 112 16.89 4.45 -6.02
CA CYS A 112 16.39 5.81 -5.77
C CYS A 112 16.70 6.75 -6.95
N GLU A 113 17.92 6.76 -7.44
CA GLU A 113 18.31 7.56 -8.61
C GLU A 113 17.48 7.20 -9.85
N GLY A 114 17.26 5.90 -10.07
CA GLY A 114 16.41 5.41 -11.14
C GLY A 114 14.97 5.93 -11.01
N SER A 115 14.40 5.88 -9.81
CA SER A 115 13.06 6.40 -9.52
C SER A 115 12.97 7.91 -9.73
N LEU A 116 13.92 8.69 -9.20
CA LEU A 116 13.98 10.14 -9.39
C LEU A 116 14.01 10.52 -10.89
N LYS A 117 14.81 9.80 -11.67
CA LYS A 117 14.90 10.01 -13.13
C LYS A 117 13.58 9.72 -13.84
N ARG A 118 12.89 8.60 -13.51
CA ARG A 118 11.60 8.25 -14.12
C ARG A 118 10.50 9.21 -13.70
N LEU A 119 10.47 9.60 -12.42
CA LEU A 119 9.52 10.55 -11.85
C LEU A 119 9.79 12.01 -12.25
N ARG A 120 10.96 12.31 -12.86
CA ARG A 120 11.39 13.67 -13.26
C ARG A 120 11.29 14.68 -12.12
N THR A 121 11.76 14.29 -10.96
CA THR A 121 11.78 15.11 -9.75
C THR A 121 13.10 14.95 -9.02
N ASP A 122 13.50 15.95 -8.26
CA ASP A 122 14.75 15.93 -7.50
C ASP A 122 14.60 15.24 -6.14
N TYR A 123 13.37 15.00 -5.68
CA TYR A 123 13.11 14.37 -4.40
C TYR A 123 11.83 13.51 -4.39
N ILE A 124 11.83 12.49 -3.52
CA ILE A 124 10.68 11.67 -3.16
C ILE A 124 10.33 11.97 -1.70
N ASP A 125 9.04 12.14 -1.37
CA ASP A 125 8.64 12.46 0.00
C ASP A 125 8.73 11.27 0.94
N LEU A 126 8.32 10.07 0.47
CA LEU A 126 8.40 8.82 1.23
C LEU A 126 9.01 7.71 0.38
N TYR A 127 10.20 7.22 0.75
CA TYR A 127 10.84 6.12 0.04
C TYR A 127 10.76 4.84 0.87
N GLN A 128 10.21 3.76 0.32
CA GLN A 128 9.82 2.59 1.09
C GLN A 128 10.63 1.35 0.71
N LEU A 129 11.00 0.51 1.67
CA LEU A 129 11.45 -0.86 1.46
C LEU A 129 10.22 -1.70 1.13
N HIS A 130 10.09 -2.21 -0.12
CA HIS A 130 8.84 -2.77 -0.65
C HIS A 130 8.40 -4.06 0.03
N TRP A 131 9.35 -4.90 0.45
CA TRP A 131 9.16 -6.07 1.33
C TRP A 131 10.50 -6.45 1.96
N PRO A 132 10.49 -7.22 3.04
CA PRO A 132 11.73 -7.67 3.68
C PRO A 132 12.66 -8.41 2.71
N ASP A 133 13.96 -8.15 2.78
CA ASP A 133 14.95 -8.88 1.98
C ASP A 133 15.53 -10.11 2.68
N ARG A 134 14.89 -10.55 3.76
CA ARG A 134 15.15 -11.81 4.46
C ARG A 134 14.08 -12.86 4.12
N GLY A 135 14.28 -14.10 4.59
CA GLY A 135 13.37 -15.23 4.34
C GLY A 135 11.98 -15.11 4.99
N TRP A 136 11.44 -13.90 5.12
CA TRP A 136 10.10 -13.61 5.61
C TRP A 136 9.20 -13.09 4.49
N THR A 137 7.94 -13.53 4.48
CA THR A 137 6.91 -12.97 3.61
C THR A 137 5.54 -13.01 4.30
N ASP A 138 4.79 -11.92 4.19
CA ASP A 138 3.42 -11.80 4.72
C ASP A 138 2.34 -11.97 3.63
N PHE A 139 2.73 -12.30 2.40
CA PHE A 139 1.83 -12.21 1.26
C PHE A 139 0.74 -13.29 1.20
N LYS A 140 0.93 -14.46 1.81
CA LYS A 140 0.02 -15.61 1.61
C LYS A 140 -0.27 -16.40 2.88
N ASP A 141 0.53 -16.25 3.93
CA ASP A 141 0.50 -17.14 5.08
C ASP A 141 -0.06 -16.44 6.32
N LEU A 142 -0.71 -17.20 7.19
CA LEU A 142 -1.19 -16.70 8.48
C LEU A 142 -0.06 -16.41 9.47
N GLY A 143 1.12 -16.96 9.24
CA GLY A 143 2.28 -16.75 10.11
C GLY A 143 3.50 -17.52 9.66
N GLN A 144 4.63 -17.26 10.33
CA GLN A 144 5.89 -17.93 10.06
C GLN A 144 5.96 -19.28 10.79
N THR A 145 5.95 -20.38 10.03
CA THR A 145 6.00 -21.74 10.57
C THR A 145 7.35 -22.42 10.37
N GLN A 146 8.28 -21.80 9.63
CA GLN A 146 9.59 -22.36 9.32
C GLN A 146 10.71 -21.47 9.86
N VAL A 147 11.88 -22.08 10.10
CA VAL A 147 13.07 -21.34 10.50
C VAL A 147 13.52 -20.43 9.35
N ILE A 148 13.69 -19.15 9.64
CA ILE A 148 14.28 -18.19 8.71
C ILE A 148 15.78 -18.46 8.62
N LYS A 149 16.24 -18.97 7.49
CA LYS A 149 17.67 -19.23 7.23
C LYS A 149 18.36 -18.03 6.58
N ASP A 150 17.63 -17.32 5.73
CA ASP A 150 18.11 -16.10 5.06
C ASP A 150 17.81 -14.90 5.96
N VAL A 151 18.84 -14.31 6.51
CA VAL A 151 18.75 -13.16 7.42
C VAL A 151 18.68 -11.81 6.69
N GLY A 152 18.88 -11.79 5.36
CA GLY A 152 18.86 -10.58 4.54
C GLY A 152 20.15 -9.75 4.63
N SER A 153 20.07 -8.52 4.13
CA SER A 153 21.13 -7.52 4.23
C SER A 153 21.30 -7.03 5.67
N ASP A 154 22.45 -6.41 5.96
CA ASP A 154 22.65 -5.71 7.22
C ASP A 154 21.69 -4.50 7.30
N ARG A 155 20.78 -4.54 8.26
CA ARG A 155 19.78 -3.49 8.43
C ARG A 155 20.36 -2.16 8.92
N GLU A 156 21.52 -2.18 9.57
CA GLU A 156 22.20 -0.94 9.93
C GLU A 156 22.76 -0.25 8.69
N GLU A 157 23.38 -1.01 7.77
CA GLU A 157 23.78 -0.51 6.45
C GLU A 157 22.58 -0.01 5.63
N THR A 158 21.48 -0.78 5.62
CA THR A 158 20.23 -0.42 4.93
C THR A 158 19.71 0.95 5.38
N VAL A 159 19.60 1.17 6.70
CA VAL A 159 19.09 2.44 7.23
C VAL A 159 20.11 3.57 7.03
N ALA A 160 21.41 3.30 7.20
CA ALA A 160 22.45 4.30 6.90
C ALA A 160 22.39 4.79 5.45
N ALA A 161 22.12 3.90 4.49
CA ALA A 161 21.94 4.27 3.08
C ALA A 161 20.71 5.16 2.87
N LEU A 162 19.61 4.90 3.57
CA LEU A 162 18.41 5.74 3.53
C LEU A 162 18.68 7.12 4.17
N ASP A 163 19.41 7.19 5.28
CA ASP A 163 19.80 8.44 5.91
C ASP A 163 20.71 9.29 5.03
N GLU A 164 21.61 8.68 4.26
CA GLU A 164 22.40 9.38 3.26
C GLU A 164 21.54 10.01 2.16
N LEU A 165 20.49 9.30 1.72
CA LEU A 165 19.53 9.87 0.76
C LEU A 165 18.72 11.02 1.36
N ILE A 166 18.39 10.98 2.67
CA ILE A 166 17.77 12.10 3.39
C ILE A 166 18.73 13.28 3.45
N GLN A 167 19.98 13.06 3.86
CA GLN A 167 21.00 14.12 3.95
C GLN A 167 21.30 14.77 2.58
N ALA A 168 21.24 13.96 1.52
CA ALA A 168 21.39 14.44 0.14
C ALA A 168 20.14 15.17 -0.39
N GLY A 169 19.04 15.23 0.37
CA GLY A 169 17.79 15.85 -0.02
C GLY A 169 17.02 15.06 -1.10
N LYS A 170 17.40 13.81 -1.38
CA LYS A 170 16.76 12.96 -2.40
C LYS A 170 15.48 12.30 -1.91
N ILE A 171 15.39 12.04 -0.61
CA ILE A 171 14.15 11.60 0.05
C ILE A 171 13.90 12.44 1.29
N ARG A 172 12.63 12.64 1.68
CA ARG A 172 12.31 13.38 2.91
C ARG A 172 12.12 12.45 4.11
N ALA A 173 11.60 11.25 3.87
CA ALA A 173 11.37 10.22 4.87
C ALA A 173 11.44 8.84 4.22
N TRP A 174 11.59 7.81 5.04
CA TRP A 174 11.52 6.42 4.57
C TRP A 174 10.48 5.62 5.35
N GLY A 175 10.03 4.53 4.75
CA GLY A 175 9.06 3.62 5.34
C GLY A 175 9.36 2.17 4.98
N ILE A 176 8.57 1.27 5.54
CA ILE A 176 8.66 -0.18 5.31
C ILE A 176 7.34 -0.71 4.77
N SER A 177 7.38 -1.86 4.10
CA SER A 177 6.18 -2.49 3.56
C SER A 177 6.26 -4.00 3.69
N ASN A 178 5.10 -4.65 3.88
CA ASN A 178 4.98 -6.10 4.06
C ASN A 178 5.85 -6.65 5.19
N GLU A 179 6.07 -5.81 6.21
CA GLU A 179 6.96 -6.12 7.32
C GLU A 179 6.19 -6.75 8.49
N SER A 180 6.89 -7.58 9.25
CA SER A 180 6.41 -8.20 10.48
C SER A 180 6.54 -7.28 11.69
N ALA A 181 5.83 -7.60 12.77
CA ALA A 181 5.97 -6.92 14.06
C ALA A 181 7.43 -6.90 14.56
N TRP A 182 8.14 -8.04 14.42
CA TRP A 182 9.56 -8.12 14.78
C TRP A 182 10.42 -7.15 13.95
N GLY A 183 10.22 -7.10 12.61
CA GLY A 183 11.03 -6.23 11.75
C GLY A 183 10.77 -4.75 12.00
N VAL A 184 9.52 -4.35 12.26
CA VAL A 184 9.21 -2.97 12.68
C VAL A 184 9.98 -2.61 13.94
N MET A 185 9.91 -3.46 14.97
CA MET A 185 10.57 -3.19 16.25
C MET A 185 12.10 -3.24 16.17
N ASP A 186 12.67 -4.07 15.28
CA ASP A 186 14.10 -4.07 15.02
C ASP A 186 14.57 -2.73 14.41
N PHE A 187 13.84 -2.18 13.44
CA PHE A 187 14.14 -0.85 12.87
C PHE A 187 13.95 0.27 13.90
N VAL A 188 12.88 0.21 14.70
CA VAL A 188 12.61 1.18 15.78
C VAL A 188 13.74 1.15 16.83
N ALA A 189 14.14 -0.03 17.31
CA ALA A 189 15.20 -0.18 18.30
C ALA A 189 16.55 0.36 17.81
N ARG A 190 16.88 0.19 16.53
CA ARG A 190 18.08 0.78 15.90
C ARG A 190 18.02 2.29 15.91
N ALA A 191 16.89 2.85 15.53
CA ALA A 191 16.69 4.30 15.52
C ALA A 191 16.77 4.92 16.92
N ASP A 192 16.30 4.21 17.95
CA ASP A 192 16.35 4.66 19.35
C ASP A 192 17.79 4.76 19.90
N THR A 193 18.77 4.17 19.21
CA THR A 193 20.21 4.44 19.52
C THR A 193 20.64 5.85 19.14
N GLY A 194 19.82 6.60 18.38
CA GLY A 194 20.13 7.95 17.90
C GLY A 194 21.12 8.02 16.74
N ARG A 195 21.51 6.87 16.17
CA ARG A 195 22.48 6.80 15.07
C ARG A 195 21.83 6.87 13.69
N VAL A 196 20.57 6.46 13.59
CA VAL A 196 19.81 6.35 12.33
C VAL A 196 18.40 6.86 12.52
N SER A 197 17.74 7.28 11.41
CA SER A 197 16.36 7.75 11.44
C SER A 197 15.34 6.61 11.61
N ARG A 198 14.12 6.96 12.01
CA ARG A 198 13.01 6.02 12.20
C ARG A 198 12.19 5.83 10.92
N PRO A 199 11.61 4.63 10.70
CA PRO A 199 10.61 4.47 9.66
C PRO A 199 9.38 5.35 9.96
N ALA A 200 8.89 6.05 8.95
CA ALA A 200 7.73 6.95 9.08
C ALA A 200 6.39 6.20 9.03
N SER A 201 6.36 5.05 8.35
CA SER A 201 5.14 4.28 8.10
C SER A 201 5.43 2.81 7.82
N ILE A 202 4.38 2.00 7.95
CA ILE A 202 4.35 0.63 7.45
C ILE A 202 3.22 0.48 6.41
N GLN A 203 3.52 -0.08 5.23
CA GLN A 203 2.53 -0.34 4.20
C GLN A 203 2.22 -1.83 4.10
N ASN A 204 1.09 -2.27 4.67
CA ASN A 204 0.66 -3.66 4.70
C ASN A 204 -0.79 -3.83 4.19
N ALA A 205 -1.14 -5.06 3.79
CA ALA A 205 -2.51 -5.40 3.43
C ALA A 205 -3.45 -5.22 4.63
N TYR A 206 -4.58 -4.52 4.42
CA TYR A 206 -5.61 -4.41 5.42
C TYR A 206 -6.99 -4.20 4.79
N SER A 207 -7.95 -5.02 5.17
CA SER A 207 -9.34 -4.96 4.71
C SER A 207 -10.25 -5.80 5.61
N LEU A 208 -11.55 -5.79 5.37
CA LEU A 208 -12.51 -6.69 6.04
C LEU A 208 -12.15 -8.18 5.89
N LEU A 209 -11.45 -8.58 4.82
CA LEU A 209 -11.00 -9.97 4.62
C LEU A 209 -9.61 -10.26 5.18
N ASN A 210 -8.85 -9.23 5.53
CA ASN A 210 -7.49 -9.38 6.08
C ASN A 210 -7.25 -8.38 7.20
N ARG A 211 -7.45 -8.84 8.43
CA ARG A 211 -7.25 -8.05 9.66
C ARG A 211 -6.01 -8.48 10.45
N LYS A 212 -5.04 -9.17 9.81
CA LYS A 212 -3.80 -9.62 10.49
C LYS A 212 -3.04 -8.49 11.17
N PHE A 213 -3.09 -7.30 10.62
CA PHE A 213 -2.43 -6.12 11.19
C PHE A 213 -2.86 -5.84 12.64
N GLU A 214 -4.09 -6.18 13.00
CA GLU A 214 -4.65 -5.92 14.34
C GLU A 214 -4.02 -6.80 15.44
N PHE A 215 -3.41 -7.95 15.11
CA PHE A 215 -2.91 -8.90 16.11
C PHE A 215 -1.65 -8.43 16.84
N ALA A 216 -0.79 -7.63 16.20
CA ALA A 216 0.42 -7.12 16.84
C ALA A 216 0.80 -5.73 16.30
N LEU A 217 0.72 -5.53 14.98
CA LEU A 217 1.19 -4.32 14.32
C LEU A 217 0.37 -3.08 14.68
N ALA A 218 -0.91 -3.23 15.00
CA ALA A 218 -1.78 -2.11 15.38
C ALA A 218 -1.28 -1.42 16.66
N GLU A 219 -0.92 -2.19 17.70
CA GLU A 219 -0.36 -1.62 18.93
C GLU A 219 0.98 -0.93 18.67
N ILE A 220 1.86 -1.56 17.89
CA ILE A 220 3.15 -0.97 17.52
C ILE A 220 2.94 0.32 16.73
N ALA A 221 2.04 0.33 15.74
CA ALA A 221 1.76 1.53 14.95
C ALA A 221 1.33 2.72 15.81
N LEU A 222 0.46 2.47 16.81
CA LEU A 222 -0.04 3.48 17.73
C LEU A 222 1.04 3.99 18.70
N ARG A 223 1.85 3.08 19.28
CA ARG A 223 2.87 3.44 20.27
C ARG A 223 4.09 4.08 19.64
N GLU A 224 4.53 3.54 18.52
CA GLU A 224 5.78 3.95 17.87
C GLU A 224 5.57 5.04 16.80
N HIS A 225 4.32 5.42 16.52
CA HIS A 225 3.96 6.38 15.47
C HIS A 225 4.47 5.93 14.08
N VAL A 226 4.42 4.62 13.81
CA VAL A 226 4.69 4.02 12.50
C VAL A 226 3.34 3.58 11.92
N GLY A 227 2.55 4.55 11.45
CA GLY A 227 1.16 4.34 11.06
C GLY A 227 1.00 3.50 9.80
N LEU A 228 -0.15 2.85 9.68
CA LEU A 228 -0.48 1.98 8.56
C LEU A 228 -0.83 2.77 7.29
N LEU A 229 -0.17 2.45 6.19
CA LEU A 229 -0.62 2.70 4.83
C LEU A 229 -1.31 1.41 4.34
N ALA A 230 -2.64 1.39 4.38
CA ALA A 230 -3.41 0.18 4.10
C ALA A 230 -3.58 -0.06 2.61
N TYR A 231 -2.92 -1.06 2.02
CA TYR A 231 -3.21 -1.44 0.64
C TYR A 231 -4.30 -2.51 0.54
N ALA A 232 -4.94 -2.59 -0.64
CA ALA A 232 -6.06 -3.48 -0.95
C ALA A 232 -7.27 -3.35 0.00
N PRO A 233 -7.76 -2.13 0.32
CA PRO A 233 -8.88 -1.93 1.26
C PRO A 233 -10.17 -2.64 0.81
N ILE A 234 -10.35 -2.85 -0.49
CA ILE A 234 -11.47 -3.63 -1.08
C ILE A 234 -11.04 -5.02 -1.58
N ALA A 235 -9.94 -5.57 -1.04
CA ALA A 235 -9.44 -6.92 -1.36
C ALA A 235 -9.31 -7.15 -2.89
N ALA A 236 -8.63 -6.26 -3.61
CA ALA A 236 -8.49 -6.30 -5.07
C ALA A 236 -9.83 -6.34 -5.83
N GLY A 237 -10.85 -5.70 -5.29
CA GLY A 237 -12.20 -5.64 -5.84
C GLY A 237 -13.10 -6.82 -5.47
N VAL A 238 -12.64 -7.76 -4.64
CA VAL A 238 -13.45 -8.92 -4.22
C VAL A 238 -14.59 -8.47 -3.31
N LEU A 239 -14.35 -7.54 -2.40
CA LEU A 239 -15.37 -7.01 -1.49
C LEU A 239 -16.51 -6.26 -2.18
N SER A 240 -16.43 -5.95 -3.47
CA SER A 240 -17.58 -5.46 -4.24
C SER A 240 -18.65 -6.55 -4.53
N GLY A 241 -18.35 -7.81 -4.27
CA GLY A 241 -19.23 -8.94 -4.60
C GLY A 241 -19.18 -9.39 -6.07
N LYS A 242 -18.54 -8.63 -6.97
CA LYS A 242 -18.56 -8.89 -8.43
C LYS A 242 -17.94 -10.22 -8.89
N TYR A 243 -17.23 -10.91 -7.99
CA TYR A 243 -16.60 -12.22 -8.25
C TYR A 243 -17.32 -13.37 -7.54
N LEU A 244 -18.41 -13.09 -6.83
CA LEU A 244 -19.21 -14.13 -6.19
C LEU A 244 -19.74 -15.13 -7.23
N ASP A 245 -19.98 -16.37 -6.78
CA ASP A 245 -20.49 -17.45 -7.61
C ASP A 245 -19.62 -17.79 -8.83
N GLY A 246 -18.30 -17.51 -8.73
CA GLY A 246 -17.35 -17.78 -9.81
C GLY A 246 -17.37 -16.77 -10.95
N ALA A 247 -18.09 -15.66 -10.82
CA ALA A 247 -18.16 -14.63 -11.85
C ALA A 247 -16.78 -14.04 -12.19
N ARG A 248 -16.57 -13.75 -13.47
CA ARG A 248 -15.32 -13.15 -14.00
C ARG A 248 -15.68 -12.00 -14.96
N PRO A 249 -16.06 -10.81 -14.43
CA PRO A 249 -16.43 -9.69 -15.26
C PRO A 249 -15.28 -9.26 -16.19
N PRO A 250 -15.55 -8.98 -17.49
CA PRO A 250 -14.53 -8.52 -18.42
C PRO A 250 -13.81 -7.26 -17.92
N GLY A 251 -12.48 -7.20 -18.09
CA GLY A 251 -11.67 -6.06 -17.67
C GLY A 251 -11.49 -5.92 -16.17
N ALA A 252 -12.12 -6.76 -15.36
CA ALA A 252 -11.91 -6.74 -13.92
C ALA A 252 -10.55 -7.38 -13.55
N ARG A 253 -9.89 -6.83 -12.54
CA ARG A 253 -8.50 -7.17 -12.16
C ARG A 253 -8.26 -8.68 -12.03
N ASN A 254 -9.07 -9.39 -11.24
CA ASN A 254 -8.87 -10.83 -11.03
C ASN A 254 -9.37 -11.69 -12.20
N THR A 255 -10.01 -11.09 -13.21
CA THR A 255 -10.28 -11.73 -14.51
C THR A 255 -9.05 -11.63 -15.40
N LEU A 256 -8.37 -10.48 -15.41
CA LEU A 256 -7.13 -10.26 -16.16
C LEU A 256 -5.95 -11.05 -15.54
N TRP A 257 -5.91 -11.18 -14.21
CA TRP A 257 -4.86 -11.90 -13.46
C TRP A 257 -5.43 -13.06 -12.65
N PRO A 258 -5.79 -14.18 -13.29
CA PRO A 258 -6.40 -15.34 -12.62
C PRO A 258 -5.45 -16.05 -11.65
N SER A 259 -4.15 -15.80 -11.73
CA SER A 259 -3.13 -16.29 -10.80
C SER A 259 -3.24 -15.67 -9.39
N ASN A 260 -3.94 -14.57 -9.24
CA ASN A 260 -4.22 -13.98 -7.93
C ASN A 260 -5.30 -14.78 -7.20
N THR A 261 -4.91 -15.86 -6.54
CA THR A 261 -5.83 -16.78 -5.83
C THR A 261 -6.12 -16.38 -4.39
N ARG A 262 -5.42 -15.38 -3.84
CA ARG A 262 -5.46 -14.96 -2.44
C ARG A 262 -6.88 -14.83 -1.86
N TYR A 263 -7.81 -14.27 -2.63
CA TYR A 263 -9.15 -13.91 -2.17
C TYR A 263 -10.25 -14.89 -2.62
N PHE A 264 -9.89 -16.08 -3.12
CA PHE A 264 -10.84 -17.00 -3.76
C PHE A 264 -11.03 -18.33 -3.02
N SER A 265 -10.56 -18.45 -1.78
CA SER A 265 -10.91 -19.58 -0.92
C SER A 265 -12.43 -19.61 -0.63
N ASN A 266 -12.99 -20.76 -0.32
CA ASN A 266 -14.40 -20.87 0.07
C ASN A 266 -14.73 -19.97 1.26
N GLN A 267 -13.82 -19.87 2.23
CA GLN A 267 -13.98 -19.00 3.40
C GLN A 267 -14.01 -17.52 3.00
N ALA A 268 -13.12 -17.07 2.09
CA ALA A 268 -13.11 -15.71 1.60
C ALA A 268 -14.39 -15.37 0.81
N GLN A 269 -14.91 -16.32 0.03
CA GLN A 269 -16.18 -16.14 -0.70
C GLN A 269 -17.38 -16.04 0.25
N SER A 270 -17.44 -16.88 1.29
CA SER A 270 -18.50 -16.81 2.32
C SER A 270 -18.47 -15.50 3.09
N ALA A 271 -17.28 -15.08 3.53
CA ALA A 271 -17.09 -13.79 4.20
C ALA A 271 -17.48 -12.61 3.29
N THR A 272 -17.06 -12.62 2.01
CA THR A 272 -17.44 -11.60 1.05
C THR A 272 -18.95 -11.48 0.92
N ARG A 273 -19.65 -12.60 0.78
CA ARG A 273 -21.12 -12.61 0.70
C ARG A 273 -21.78 -11.98 1.93
N ALA A 274 -21.28 -12.32 3.12
CA ALA A 274 -21.81 -11.76 4.38
C ALA A 274 -21.58 -10.23 4.46
N TYR A 275 -20.42 -9.72 4.08
CA TYR A 275 -20.18 -8.27 4.05
C TYR A 275 -20.98 -7.54 2.96
N VAL A 276 -21.17 -8.14 1.79
CA VAL A 276 -22.05 -7.60 0.73
C VAL A 276 -23.50 -7.53 1.18
N GLN A 277 -23.99 -8.57 1.85
CA GLN A 277 -25.32 -8.58 2.42
C GLN A 277 -25.48 -7.49 3.48
N LEU A 278 -24.52 -7.38 4.41
CA LEU A 278 -24.53 -6.33 5.44
C LEU A 278 -24.57 -4.92 4.83
N ALA A 279 -23.78 -4.66 3.79
CA ALA A 279 -23.81 -3.38 3.08
C ALA A 279 -25.20 -3.10 2.48
N GLY A 280 -25.82 -4.11 1.84
CA GLY A 280 -27.18 -4.00 1.28
C GLY A 280 -28.24 -3.67 2.34
N GLU A 281 -28.18 -4.27 3.52
CA GLU A 281 -29.08 -3.98 4.65
C GLU A 281 -28.94 -2.53 5.15
N LEU A 282 -27.77 -1.94 4.99
CA LEU A 282 -27.47 -0.55 5.35
C LEU A 282 -27.76 0.45 4.22
N GLY A 283 -28.15 -0.02 3.04
CA GLY A 283 -28.34 0.82 1.85
C GLY A 283 -27.02 1.40 1.30
N LEU A 284 -25.89 0.74 1.57
CA LEU A 284 -24.57 1.14 1.12
C LEU A 284 -24.07 0.27 -0.04
N SER A 285 -23.19 0.82 -0.87
CA SER A 285 -22.36 -0.06 -1.70
C SER A 285 -21.34 -0.80 -0.84
N PRO A 286 -21.02 -2.07 -1.16
CA PRO A 286 -20.04 -2.83 -0.42
C PRO A 286 -18.65 -2.18 -0.39
N GLU A 287 -18.28 -1.46 -1.45
CA GLU A 287 -17.02 -0.74 -1.54
C GLU A 287 -16.96 0.43 -0.56
N VAL A 288 -18.05 1.19 -0.41
CA VAL A 288 -18.14 2.28 0.58
C VAL A 288 -18.01 1.73 2.00
N LEU A 289 -18.70 0.62 2.33
CA LEU A 289 -18.56 -0.03 3.62
C LEU A 289 -17.13 -0.47 3.90
N ALA A 290 -16.48 -1.10 2.90
CA ALA A 290 -15.10 -1.58 3.04
C ALA A 290 -14.10 -0.43 3.24
N HIS A 291 -14.22 0.66 2.48
CA HIS A 291 -13.39 1.85 2.66
C HIS A 291 -13.65 2.53 4.01
N ALA A 292 -14.91 2.71 4.41
CA ALA A 292 -15.29 3.32 5.69
C ALA A 292 -14.73 2.53 6.87
N PHE A 293 -14.76 1.19 6.80
CA PHE A 293 -14.14 0.32 7.79
C PHE A 293 -12.64 0.59 7.94
N VAL A 294 -11.89 0.61 6.83
CA VAL A 294 -10.45 0.89 6.87
C VAL A 294 -10.17 2.29 7.40
N LEU A 295 -10.90 3.29 6.91
CA LEU A 295 -10.75 4.71 7.30
C LEU A 295 -11.12 4.99 8.77
N SER A 296 -11.85 4.08 9.43
CA SER A 296 -12.22 4.22 10.85
C SER A 296 -11.15 3.73 11.83
N ARG A 297 -10.06 3.13 11.35
CA ARG A 297 -9.06 2.51 12.22
C ARG A 297 -8.10 3.55 12.80
N PRO A 298 -7.86 3.54 14.15
CA PRO A 298 -7.02 4.54 14.80
C PRO A 298 -5.53 4.44 14.44
N PHE A 299 -5.07 3.28 13.97
CA PHE A 299 -3.70 3.03 13.56
C PHE A 299 -3.46 3.34 12.05
N LEU A 300 -4.48 3.79 11.34
CA LEU A 300 -4.39 4.13 9.92
C LEU A 300 -3.79 5.53 9.73
N THR A 301 -2.78 5.64 8.87
CA THR A 301 -2.32 6.91 8.31
C THR A 301 -3.05 7.20 6.99
N ALA A 302 -3.06 6.24 6.06
CA ALA A 302 -3.81 6.41 4.80
C ALA A 302 -4.28 5.07 4.22
N SER A 303 -5.44 5.10 3.56
CA SER A 303 -5.96 3.98 2.75
C SER A 303 -5.51 4.15 1.31
N ILE A 304 -4.75 3.19 0.77
CA ILE A 304 -4.26 3.22 -0.62
C ILE A 304 -5.33 2.67 -1.55
N VAL A 305 -5.89 3.53 -2.38
CA VAL A 305 -6.96 3.21 -3.32
C VAL A 305 -6.37 3.03 -4.72
N GLY A 306 -6.30 1.78 -5.17
CA GLY A 306 -5.92 1.43 -6.54
C GLY A 306 -7.14 1.49 -7.46
N ALA A 307 -7.37 2.64 -8.08
CA ALA A 307 -8.46 2.83 -9.01
C ALA A 307 -8.09 2.35 -10.43
N THR A 308 -9.06 1.76 -11.13
CA THR A 308 -8.96 1.50 -12.58
C THR A 308 -9.98 2.35 -13.35
N ARG A 309 -10.86 3.06 -12.66
CA ARG A 309 -11.85 4.02 -13.16
C ARG A 309 -12.07 5.11 -12.11
N ILE A 310 -12.56 6.27 -12.54
CA ILE A 310 -12.82 7.43 -11.66
C ILE A 310 -13.82 7.07 -10.56
N GLU A 311 -14.86 6.29 -10.89
CA GLU A 311 -15.91 5.90 -9.94
C GLU A 311 -15.38 5.12 -8.74
N HIS A 312 -14.21 4.47 -8.85
CA HIS A 312 -13.58 3.82 -7.71
C HIS A 312 -13.02 4.83 -6.70
N LEU A 313 -12.58 6.00 -7.15
CA LEU A 313 -12.17 7.09 -6.27
C LEU A 313 -13.40 7.75 -5.64
N ASP A 314 -14.49 7.92 -6.38
CA ASP A 314 -15.74 8.48 -5.85
C ASP A 314 -16.32 7.63 -4.71
N GLN A 315 -16.22 6.30 -4.81
CA GLN A 315 -16.60 5.39 -3.72
C GLN A 315 -15.73 5.58 -2.47
N ALA A 316 -14.44 5.79 -2.64
CA ALA A 316 -13.53 6.06 -1.53
C ALA A 316 -13.79 7.45 -0.92
N PHE A 317 -14.12 8.45 -1.72
CA PHE A 317 -14.55 9.77 -1.23
C PHE A 317 -15.86 9.68 -0.43
N ALA A 318 -16.86 8.96 -0.94
CA ALA A 318 -18.12 8.75 -0.23
C ALA A 318 -17.92 8.10 1.15
N ALA A 319 -16.91 7.23 1.29
CA ALA A 319 -16.60 6.57 2.55
C ALA A 319 -16.02 7.52 3.61
N LEU A 320 -15.45 8.69 3.24
CA LEU A 320 -14.95 9.69 4.20
C LEU A 320 -16.07 10.31 5.05
N ASP A 321 -17.26 10.39 4.51
CA ASP A 321 -18.42 10.99 5.16
C ASP A 321 -19.24 9.97 5.95
N TYR A 322 -18.88 8.68 5.84
CA TYR A 322 -19.58 7.61 6.54
C TYR A 322 -18.92 7.26 7.87
N THR A 323 -19.70 7.34 8.94
CA THR A 323 -19.25 6.99 10.29
C THR A 323 -19.71 5.58 10.64
N ILE A 324 -18.77 4.73 11.05
CA ILE A 324 -19.09 3.41 11.62
C ILE A 324 -19.69 3.62 13.02
N SER A 325 -20.99 3.33 13.18
CA SER A 325 -21.66 3.34 14.49
C SER A 325 -21.20 2.17 15.37
N ASP A 326 -21.42 2.26 16.68
CA ASP A 326 -21.11 1.16 17.61
C ASP A 326 -21.87 -0.13 17.26
N GLU A 327 -23.12 0.00 16.81
CA GLU A 327 -23.92 -1.14 16.35
C GLU A 327 -23.29 -1.80 15.11
N LEU A 328 -22.91 -1.01 14.11
CA LEU A 328 -22.25 -1.51 12.93
C LEU A 328 -20.87 -2.10 13.26
N ALA A 329 -20.11 -1.45 14.13
CA ALA A 329 -18.84 -1.98 14.62
C ALA A 329 -18.99 -3.36 15.26
N SER A 330 -20.03 -3.55 16.08
CA SER A 330 -20.35 -4.85 16.70
C SER A 330 -20.67 -5.92 15.65
N ARG A 331 -21.50 -5.59 14.65
CA ARG A 331 -21.82 -6.52 13.55
C ARG A 331 -20.61 -6.90 12.70
N LEU A 332 -19.73 -5.94 12.41
CA LEU A 332 -18.48 -6.20 11.70
C LEU A 332 -17.54 -7.11 12.52
N GLU A 333 -17.54 -6.94 13.84
CA GLU A 333 -16.74 -7.79 14.73
C GLU A 333 -17.31 -9.20 14.85
N GLU A 334 -18.63 -9.39 14.86
CA GLU A 334 -19.27 -10.70 14.80
C GLU A 334 -18.89 -11.45 13.52
N LEU A 335 -19.01 -10.81 12.36
CA LEU A 335 -18.57 -11.39 11.09
C LEU A 335 -17.07 -11.71 11.08
N HIS A 336 -16.23 -10.87 11.69
CA HIS A 336 -14.81 -11.15 11.80
C HIS A 336 -14.52 -12.39 12.66
N ARG A 337 -15.24 -12.60 13.76
CA ARG A 337 -15.08 -13.80 14.58
C ARG A 337 -15.52 -15.07 13.85
N GLU A 338 -16.54 -14.98 13.02
CA GLU A 338 -17.01 -16.10 12.18
C GLU A 338 -16.02 -16.44 11.07
N TYR A 339 -15.44 -15.40 10.41
CA TYR A 339 -14.56 -15.56 9.25
C TYR A 339 -13.15 -15.03 9.56
N LEU A 340 -12.53 -15.50 10.61
CA LEU A 340 -11.22 -15.01 11.07
C LEU A 340 -10.17 -15.09 9.95
N VAL A 341 -9.70 -13.92 9.46
CA VAL A 341 -8.68 -13.71 8.41
C VAL A 341 -8.88 -14.63 7.19
N PRO A 342 -10.00 -14.55 6.48
CA PRO A 342 -10.33 -15.49 5.39
C PRO A 342 -9.43 -15.35 4.15
N ALA A 343 -8.66 -14.24 4.04
CA ALA A 343 -7.72 -13.97 2.94
C ALA A 343 -6.42 -13.32 3.46
N PRO A 344 -5.56 -14.10 4.12
CA PRO A 344 -4.33 -13.62 4.77
C PRO A 344 -3.30 -13.06 3.80
#